data_c285733b343a7336e8816779048e994c
#
_entry.id   c285733b343a7336e8816779048e994c
#
_cell.length_a   1.000
_cell.length_b   1.000
_cell.length_c   1.000
_cell.angle_alpha   90.00
_cell.angle_beta   90.00
_cell.angle_gamma   90.00
#
_symmetry.space_group_name_H-M   'P 1'
#
loop_
_entity.id
_entity.type
_entity.pdbx_description
1 polymer ?
#
loop_
_entity_poly.entity_id
_entity_poly.type
_entity_poly.pdbx_seq_one_letter_code
_entity_poly.pdbx_strand_id
1 'polypeptide(L)'
;MSDKKASNQMWGGRFASGPAAIMEAINASISFDRKLYAQDIRGSIAHSEMLAETGIISAADQEKIAHGLNTILKEIEAGTFEFSTRLEDIHMNIEARLADLIGPAAGRLHTARSRNDQVAVDLRLWVKDECFRVAEALKGLISALLERAEEHAATVMPGFTHMQAAQPVTFGHHCMAYVEMFSRDLSRIRDAIERMDESPLGAAALAGTSFPIDRHKTAKALGFREPMRNSLDSVSDRDFALEFLSLAAISATHLSRLAEEIIIWSTPQFGFVRLSDSFSTGSSIMPQKKNPDAAELVRGKTGRVTGHLVGLLTVMKGMPLTYGKDMQEDKESVFDAAETLDLMLAAMTGMVRDMTVNAAAMKKAAGSGHATATDLADWLVRTLGLPFREAHHVTGRAVALAEEKKVSLEKLSLEDLQSINPGITADIFSVLAVQNSIKSRTSFGGTAPSEVRKQIRSWKKRIAKA
;
A
#
# COMPACT_ATOMS: atom_id res chain seq x y z
N MET A 1 22.14 16.66 52.16
CA MET A 1 22.95 15.97 51.14
C MET A 1 22.28 16.24 49.79
N SER A 2 22.88 17.10 49.00
CA SER A 2 22.31 17.53 47.73
C SER A 2 22.34 16.43 46.70
N ASP A 3 21.21 15.98 46.25
CA ASP A 3 21.09 15.17 45.05
C ASP A 3 21.76 15.90 43.88
N LYS A 4 22.99 15.53 43.57
CA LYS A 4 23.56 15.86 42.26
C LYS A 4 22.76 15.09 41.24
N LYS A 5 21.73 15.76 40.63
CA LYS A 5 21.07 15.26 39.43
C LYS A 5 22.18 14.94 38.43
N ALA A 6 22.35 13.67 38.11
CA ALA A 6 23.33 13.21 37.15
C ALA A 6 22.96 13.90 35.82
N SER A 7 23.86 14.77 35.33
CA SER A 7 23.78 15.27 33.93
C SER A 7 23.84 14.07 33.00
N ASN A 8 23.13 14.12 31.88
CA ASN A 8 23.27 13.12 30.83
C ASN A 8 24.76 13.01 30.45
N GLN A 9 25.38 11.88 30.74
CA GLN A 9 26.84 11.71 30.64
C GLN A 9 27.37 11.84 29.21
N MET A 10 26.51 11.72 28.21
CA MET A 10 26.88 11.81 26.79
C MET A 10 27.16 13.24 26.30
N TRP A 11 26.62 14.30 26.98
CA TRP A 11 26.84 15.71 26.59
C TRP A 11 27.61 16.48 27.69
N GLY A 12 28.18 15.80 28.63
CA GLY A 12 28.54 16.27 29.95
C GLY A 12 29.63 17.33 30.07
N GLY A 13 30.33 17.69 29.02
CA GLY A 13 31.50 18.60 29.15
C GLY A 13 31.16 20.09 29.27
N ARG A 14 30.02 20.54 28.74
CA ARG A 14 29.68 21.97 28.60
C ARG A 14 28.48 22.40 29.47
N PHE A 15 27.62 21.48 29.83
CA PHE A 15 26.37 21.80 30.55
C PHE A 15 26.57 21.66 32.06
N ALA A 16 26.18 22.69 32.82
CA ALA A 16 26.29 22.75 34.26
C ALA A 16 25.13 22.04 35.01
N SER A 17 24.03 21.78 34.33
CA SER A 17 22.82 21.12 34.90
C SER A 17 22.17 20.18 33.87
N GLY A 18 21.42 19.20 34.38
CA GLY A 18 20.57 18.36 33.51
C GLY A 18 19.39 19.13 32.90
N PRO A 19 18.74 18.57 31.85
CA PRO A 19 17.58 19.19 31.21
C PRO A 19 16.39 19.29 32.18
N ALA A 20 15.47 20.22 31.92
CA ALA A 20 14.19 20.29 32.60
C ALA A 20 13.33 19.08 32.24
N ALA A 21 12.46 18.62 33.13
CA ALA A 21 11.61 17.46 32.91
C ALA A 21 10.75 17.58 31.63
N ILE A 22 10.25 18.77 31.31
CA ILE A 22 9.50 19.00 30.07
C ILE A 22 10.39 18.88 28.82
N MET A 23 11.67 19.23 28.93
CA MET A 23 12.64 19.04 27.84
C MET A 23 12.95 17.57 27.62
N GLU A 24 13.05 16.78 28.69
CA GLU A 24 13.18 15.32 28.57
C GLU A 24 11.95 14.71 27.89
N ALA A 25 10.76 15.15 28.28
CA ALA A 25 9.51 14.63 27.71
C ALA A 25 9.32 14.96 26.22
N ILE A 26 9.60 16.21 25.79
CA ILE A 26 9.46 16.60 24.38
C ILE A 26 10.54 16.02 23.47
N ASN A 27 11.72 15.72 24.05
CA ASN A 27 12.87 15.25 23.30
C ASN A 27 12.88 13.73 23.14
N ALA A 28 12.23 12.98 24.06
CA ALA A 28 12.23 11.53 24.05
C ALA A 28 11.45 10.95 22.87
N SER A 29 12.10 10.09 22.11
CA SER A 29 11.53 9.38 20.94
C SER A 29 11.39 7.88 21.14
N ILE A 30 11.91 7.33 22.26
CA ILE A 30 11.93 5.88 22.53
C ILE A 30 10.55 5.20 22.47
N SER A 31 9.47 5.95 22.72
CA SER A 31 8.10 5.44 22.65
C SER A 31 7.72 4.91 21.27
N PHE A 32 8.27 5.48 20.21
CA PHE A 32 8.01 5.13 18.82
C PHE A 32 9.26 4.62 18.08
N ASP A 33 10.46 5.21 18.28
CA ASP A 33 11.66 4.85 17.53
C ASP A 33 12.26 3.51 17.95
N ARG A 34 11.81 2.91 19.08
CA ARG A 34 12.14 1.53 19.43
C ARG A 34 11.87 0.52 18.31
N LYS A 35 11.00 0.87 17.33
CA LYS A 35 10.74 0.06 16.13
C LYS A 35 11.96 -0.07 15.22
N LEU A 36 12.97 0.79 15.37
CA LEU A 36 14.21 0.77 14.60
C LEU A 36 15.30 -0.15 15.19
N TYR A 37 15.03 -0.84 16.28
CA TYR A 37 16.06 -1.62 17.01
C TYR A 37 16.84 -2.59 16.11
N ALA A 38 16.15 -3.28 15.20
CA ALA A 38 16.77 -4.25 14.31
C ALA A 38 17.69 -3.58 13.27
N GLN A 39 17.28 -2.43 12.75
CA GLN A 39 18.03 -1.66 11.77
C GLN A 39 19.25 -0.99 12.44
N ASP A 40 19.10 -0.44 13.63
CA ASP A 40 20.21 0.13 14.40
C ASP A 40 21.29 -0.91 14.71
N ILE A 41 20.90 -2.10 15.16
CA ILE A 41 21.82 -3.21 15.42
C ILE A 41 22.52 -3.65 14.12
N ARG A 42 21.79 -3.83 13.01
CA ARG A 42 22.37 -4.17 11.71
C ARG A 42 23.37 -3.12 11.24
N GLY A 43 22.97 -1.83 11.31
CA GLY A 43 23.82 -0.69 10.97
C GLY A 43 25.08 -0.63 11.80
N SER A 44 24.97 -0.83 13.12
CA SER A 44 26.06 -0.82 14.08
C SER A 44 27.04 -1.99 13.89
N ILE A 45 26.55 -3.20 13.59
CA ILE A 45 27.40 -4.35 13.27
C ILE A 45 28.21 -4.07 11.99
N ALA A 46 27.55 -3.68 10.91
CA ALA A 46 28.21 -3.37 9.64
C ALA A 46 29.24 -2.25 9.78
N HIS A 47 28.95 -1.24 10.60
CA HIS A 47 29.89 -0.16 10.91
C HIS A 47 31.12 -0.67 11.67
N SER A 48 30.93 -1.49 12.72
CA SER A 48 32.02 -2.06 13.51
C SER A 48 32.92 -2.99 12.71
N GLU A 49 32.36 -3.78 11.80
CA GLU A 49 33.11 -4.64 10.88
C GLU A 49 34.01 -3.79 9.96
N MET A 50 33.46 -2.74 9.36
CA MET A 50 34.21 -1.80 8.52
C MET A 50 35.33 -1.12 9.30
N LEU A 51 35.08 -0.65 10.55
CA LEU A 51 36.09 -0.03 11.40
C LEU A 51 37.26 -0.98 11.71
N ALA A 52 36.99 -2.25 11.97
CA ALA A 52 38.03 -3.25 12.23
C ALA A 52 38.86 -3.54 10.97
N GLU A 53 38.21 -3.72 9.81
CA GLU A 53 38.90 -4.04 8.57
C GLU A 53 39.73 -2.87 8.01
N THR A 54 39.33 -1.62 8.32
CA THR A 54 40.12 -0.43 7.99
C THR A 54 41.18 -0.11 9.06
N GLY A 55 41.30 -0.95 10.11
CA GLY A 55 42.31 -0.80 11.16
C GLY A 55 42.03 0.33 12.15
N ILE A 56 40.82 0.87 12.19
CA ILE A 56 40.41 1.93 13.12
C ILE A 56 40.15 1.40 14.51
N ILE A 57 39.59 0.18 14.65
CA ILE A 57 39.46 -0.57 15.90
C ILE A 57 40.12 -1.94 15.76
N SER A 58 40.35 -2.62 16.88
CA SER A 58 40.88 -3.98 16.84
C SER A 58 39.79 -5.01 16.49
N ALA A 59 40.19 -6.13 15.88
CA ALA A 59 39.30 -7.26 15.64
C ALA A 59 38.64 -7.77 16.93
N ALA A 60 39.39 -7.79 18.03
CA ALA A 60 38.89 -8.21 19.33
C ALA A 60 37.79 -7.26 19.89
N ASP A 61 37.89 -5.94 19.63
CA ASP A 61 36.84 -5.01 20.04
C ASP A 61 35.60 -5.21 19.12
N GLN A 62 35.79 -5.43 17.82
CA GLN A 62 34.71 -5.71 16.89
C GLN A 62 33.92 -6.98 17.28
N GLU A 63 34.62 -8.09 17.60
CA GLU A 63 33.99 -9.33 18.05
C GLU A 63 33.13 -9.13 19.31
N LYS A 64 33.64 -8.35 20.29
CA LYS A 64 32.88 -8.00 21.50
C LYS A 64 31.65 -7.17 21.17
N ILE A 65 31.79 -6.14 20.29
CA ILE A 65 30.69 -5.27 19.85
C ILE A 65 29.62 -6.10 19.18
N ALA A 66 29.97 -6.91 18.17
CA ALA A 66 29.03 -7.75 17.45
C ALA A 66 28.32 -8.75 18.38
N HIS A 67 29.05 -9.40 19.30
CA HIS A 67 28.48 -10.30 20.30
C HIS A 67 27.49 -9.58 21.22
N GLY A 68 27.86 -8.40 21.74
CA GLY A 68 27.00 -7.59 22.60
C GLY A 68 25.72 -7.13 21.89
N LEU A 69 25.83 -6.63 20.67
CA LEU A 69 24.68 -6.20 19.84
C LEU A 69 23.73 -7.36 19.53
N ASN A 70 24.25 -8.56 19.19
CA ASN A 70 23.41 -9.74 18.97
C ASN A 70 22.75 -10.24 20.27
N THR A 71 23.36 -10.03 21.42
CA THR A 71 22.74 -10.30 22.72
C THR A 71 21.58 -9.35 22.98
N ILE A 72 21.76 -8.06 22.73
CA ILE A 72 20.71 -7.03 22.85
C ILE A 72 19.53 -7.33 21.90
N LEU A 73 19.81 -7.71 20.66
CA LEU A 73 18.76 -8.12 19.70
C LEU A 73 17.87 -9.22 20.29
N LYS A 74 18.50 -10.27 20.85
CA LYS A 74 17.75 -11.37 21.48
C LYS A 74 16.97 -10.92 22.72
N GLU A 75 17.52 -10.02 23.53
CA GLU A 75 16.83 -9.46 24.71
C GLU A 75 15.56 -8.68 24.27
N ILE A 76 15.64 -7.87 23.20
CA ILE A 76 14.50 -7.12 22.66
C ILE A 76 13.45 -8.07 22.08
N GLU A 77 13.85 -9.04 21.27
CA GLU A 77 12.94 -10.02 20.66
C GLU A 77 12.25 -10.92 21.70
N ALA A 78 12.95 -11.24 22.80
CA ALA A 78 12.39 -11.99 23.93
C ALA A 78 11.51 -11.13 24.87
N GLY A 79 11.45 -9.81 24.66
CA GLY A 79 10.71 -8.88 25.53
C GLY A 79 11.32 -8.69 26.91
N THR A 80 12.61 -8.99 27.07
CA THR A 80 13.36 -8.87 28.36
C THR A 80 14.19 -7.60 28.45
N PHE A 81 14.31 -6.84 27.34
CA PHE A 81 15.01 -5.57 27.31
C PHE A 81 14.16 -4.45 27.92
N GLU A 82 14.72 -3.70 28.86
CA GLU A 82 14.05 -2.56 29.49
C GLU A 82 14.42 -1.25 28.80
N PHE A 83 13.43 -0.64 28.12
CA PHE A 83 13.60 0.68 27.52
C PHE A 83 13.46 1.79 28.56
N SER A 84 14.36 2.76 28.52
CA SER A 84 14.38 3.91 29.44
C SER A 84 14.16 5.22 28.68
N THR A 85 13.15 6.00 29.09
CA THR A 85 12.89 7.36 28.54
C THR A 85 14.01 8.34 28.90
N ARG A 86 14.79 8.09 29.96
CA ARG A 86 15.96 8.90 30.31
C ARG A 86 17.09 8.79 29.29
N LEU A 87 17.08 7.74 28.50
CA LEU A 87 18.01 7.49 27.41
C LEU A 87 17.47 7.98 26.05
N GLU A 88 16.48 8.84 26.07
CA GLU A 88 15.95 9.60 24.93
C GLU A 88 15.45 8.73 23.76
N ASP A 89 16.36 8.01 23.08
CA ASP A 89 16.11 7.27 21.82
C ASP A 89 16.55 5.81 21.89
N ILE A 90 16.21 5.02 20.88
CA ILE A 90 16.60 3.61 20.77
C ILE A 90 18.13 3.45 20.74
N HIS A 91 18.82 4.36 20.07
CA HIS A 91 20.27 4.30 19.90
C HIS A 91 20.99 4.41 21.25
N MET A 92 20.59 5.38 22.09
CA MET A 92 21.14 5.54 23.44
C MET A 92 20.80 4.36 24.35
N ASN A 93 19.59 3.79 24.22
CA ASN A 93 19.20 2.60 24.96
C ASN A 93 20.09 1.39 24.61
N ILE A 94 20.34 1.16 23.30
CA ILE A 94 21.24 0.10 22.83
C ILE A 94 22.68 0.36 23.23
N GLU A 95 23.19 1.59 23.07
CA GLU A 95 24.56 1.96 23.44
C GLU A 95 24.82 1.80 24.94
N ALA A 96 23.89 2.21 25.81
CA ALA A 96 23.98 2.04 27.24
C ALA A 96 24.02 0.56 27.63
N ARG A 97 23.13 -0.25 27.09
CA ARG A 97 23.12 -1.70 27.35
C ARG A 97 24.37 -2.40 26.83
N LEU A 98 24.87 -1.96 25.66
CA LEU A 98 26.13 -2.46 25.12
C LEU A 98 27.31 -2.17 26.06
N ALA A 99 27.38 -0.97 26.64
CA ALA A 99 28.38 -0.60 27.61
C ALA A 99 28.32 -1.47 28.89
N ASP A 100 27.11 -1.79 29.35
CA ASP A 100 26.93 -2.72 30.48
C ASP A 100 27.46 -4.14 30.18
N LEU A 101 27.27 -4.62 28.95
CA LEU A 101 27.64 -5.97 28.54
C LEU A 101 29.15 -6.12 28.26
N ILE A 102 29.77 -5.16 27.60
CA ILE A 102 31.13 -5.31 27.06
C ILE A 102 32.13 -4.26 27.59
N GLY A 103 31.68 -3.34 28.46
CA GLY A 103 32.53 -2.33 29.08
C GLY A 103 33.14 -1.33 28.09
N PRO A 104 34.41 -0.91 28.25
CA PRO A 104 35.04 0.18 27.48
C PRO A 104 35.06 -0.03 25.97
N ALA A 105 34.97 -1.27 25.48
CA ALA A 105 34.96 -1.57 24.05
C ALA A 105 33.72 -0.96 23.36
N ALA A 106 32.60 -0.79 24.07
CA ALA A 106 31.36 -0.20 23.54
C ALA A 106 31.59 1.23 23.03
N GLY A 107 32.37 2.05 23.70
CA GLY A 107 32.65 3.43 23.31
C GLY A 107 33.40 3.57 21.98
N ARG A 108 34.00 2.49 21.45
CA ARG A 108 34.68 2.49 20.15
C ARG A 108 33.72 2.42 18.98
N LEU A 109 32.50 1.92 19.19
CA LEU A 109 31.46 1.79 18.15
C LEU A 109 31.08 3.14 17.52
N HIS A 110 31.10 4.23 18.30
CA HIS A 110 30.73 5.56 17.80
C HIS A 110 31.85 6.28 17.00
N THR A 111 33.01 5.66 16.82
CA THR A 111 34.12 6.23 16.07
C THR A 111 33.71 6.49 14.60
N ALA A 112 34.02 7.69 14.09
CA ALA A 112 33.71 8.12 12.71
C ALA A 112 32.20 8.11 12.34
N ARG A 113 31.31 8.09 13.34
CA ARG A 113 29.84 8.10 13.16
C ARG A 113 29.23 9.27 13.94
N SER A 114 28.09 9.77 13.44
CA SER A 114 27.22 10.71 14.15
C SER A 114 25.86 10.08 14.37
N ARG A 115 25.10 10.60 15.34
CA ARG A 115 23.68 10.27 15.47
C ARG A 115 22.91 10.58 14.17
N ASN A 116 23.33 11.61 13.42
CA ASN A 116 22.64 12.03 12.20
C ASN A 116 22.67 10.97 11.10
N ASP A 117 23.82 10.40 10.76
CA ASP A 117 23.91 9.36 9.73
C ASP A 117 23.42 7.99 10.24
N GLN A 118 23.51 7.74 11.55
CA GLN A 118 22.94 6.56 12.20
C GLN A 118 21.41 6.55 12.07
N VAL A 119 20.72 7.61 12.48
CA VAL A 119 19.26 7.74 12.39
C VAL A 119 18.81 7.68 10.93
N ALA A 120 19.55 8.33 10.02
CA ALA A 120 19.21 8.35 8.60
C ALA A 120 19.27 6.94 7.98
N VAL A 121 20.31 6.15 8.28
CA VAL A 121 20.42 4.78 7.74
C VAL A 121 19.38 3.86 8.34
N ASP A 122 19.08 3.98 9.62
CA ASP A 122 18.15 3.10 10.31
C ASP A 122 16.71 3.30 9.79
N LEU A 123 16.28 4.56 9.64
CA LEU A 123 14.97 4.85 9.08
C LEU A 123 14.87 4.43 7.61
N ARG A 124 15.93 4.65 6.82
CA ARG A 124 15.95 4.23 5.40
C ARG A 124 15.91 2.70 5.26
N LEU A 125 16.64 1.96 6.08
CA LEU A 125 16.58 0.49 6.14
C LEU A 125 15.17 0.01 6.52
N TRP A 126 14.57 0.64 7.53
CA TRP A 126 13.23 0.30 7.98
C TRP A 126 12.19 0.52 6.87
N VAL A 127 12.21 1.67 6.21
CA VAL A 127 11.31 1.96 5.08
C VAL A 127 11.53 0.98 3.93
N LYS A 128 12.79 0.62 3.65
CA LYS A 128 13.11 -0.38 2.61
C LYS A 128 12.52 -1.75 2.95
N ASP A 129 12.68 -2.20 4.21
CA ASP A 129 12.11 -3.45 4.70
C ASP A 129 10.58 -3.43 4.61
N GLU A 130 9.93 -2.29 4.94
CA GLU A 130 8.47 -2.12 4.81
C GLU A 130 8.00 -2.13 3.35
N CYS A 131 8.76 -1.54 2.43
CA CYS A 131 8.44 -1.62 1.00
C CYS A 131 8.37 -3.07 0.52
N PHE A 132 9.29 -3.93 0.94
CA PHE A 132 9.23 -5.36 0.61
C PHE A 132 8.00 -6.03 1.24
N ARG A 133 7.68 -5.73 2.49
CA ARG A 133 6.50 -6.28 3.17
C ARG A 133 5.19 -5.87 2.50
N VAL A 134 5.03 -4.60 2.16
CA VAL A 134 3.86 -4.08 1.45
C VAL A 134 3.77 -4.68 0.04
N ALA A 135 4.89 -4.88 -0.65
CA ALA A 135 4.91 -5.54 -1.95
C ALA A 135 4.36 -6.97 -1.89
N GLU A 136 4.76 -7.75 -0.88
CA GLU A 136 4.22 -9.11 -0.68
C GLU A 136 2.73 -9.10 -0.31
N ALA A 137 2.28 -8.16 0.52
CA ALA A 137 0.87 -8.01 0.86
C ALA A 137 0.02 -7.65 -0.39
N LEU A 138 0.52 -6.76 -1.25
CA LEU A 138 -0.13 -6.44 -2.54
C LEU A 138 -0.18 -7.63 -3.49
N LYS A 139 0.88 -8.42 -3.57
CA LYS A 139 0.87 -9.69 -4.35
C LYS A 139 -0.20 -10.65 -3.83
N GLY A 140 -0.37 -10.73 -2.51
CA GLY A 140 -1.44 -11.50 -1.87
C GLY A 140 -2.84 -11.05 -2.29
N LEU A 141 -3.10 -9.74 -2.28
CA LEU A 141 -4.38 -9.17 -2.73
C LEU A 141 -4.61 -9.36 -4.23
N ILE A 142 -3.59 -9.12 -5.06
CA ILE A 142 -3.66 -9.36 -6.51
C ILE A 142 -3.99 -10.83 -6.80
N SER A 143 -3.37 -11.76 -6.08
CA SER A 143 -3.64 -13.19 -6.23
C SER A 143 -5.09 -13.54 -5.87
N ALA A 144 -5.62 -12.98 -4.78
CA ALA A 144 -7.01 -13.17 -4.39
C ALA A 144 -7.99 -12.63 -5.45
N LEU A 145 -7.69 -11.46 -6.02
CA LEU A 145 -8.50 -10.88 -7.11
C LEU A 145 -8.43 -11.71 -8.38
N LEU A 146 -7.25 -12.28 -8.72
CA LEU A 146 -7.09 -13.19 -9.87
C LEU A 146 -7.87 -14.49 -9.70
N GLU A 147 -7.91 -15.06 -8.49
CA GLU A 147 -8.72 -16.24 -8.16
C GLU A 147 -10.22 -15.94 -8.37
N ARG A 148 -10.70 -14.80 -7.85
CA ARG A 148 -12.09 -14.36 -8.06
C ARG A 148 -12.42 -14.07 -9.52
N ALA A 149 -11.48 -13.42 -10.24
CA ALA A 149 -11.64 -13.15 -11.66
C ALA A 149 -11.75 -14.44 -12.47
N GLU A 150 -11.00 -15.48 -12.14
CA GLU A 150 -11.05 -16.77 -12.81
C GLU A 150 -12.35 -17.51 -12.56
N GLU A 151 -12.79 -17.58 -11.29
CA GLU A 151 -14.06 -18.19 -10.89
C GLU A 151 -15.25 -17.52 -11.61
N HIS A 152 -15.22 -16.21 -11.71
CA HIS A 152 -16.31 -15.39 -12.21
C HIS A 152 -16.06 -14.76 -13.58
N ALA A 153 -15.18 -15.34 -14.38
CA ALA A 153 -14.83 -14.82 -15.72
C ALA A 153 -16.03 -14.67 -16.67
N ALA A 154 -17.11 -15.42 -16.43
CA ALA A 154 -18.34 -15.39 -17.23
C ALA A 154 -19.58 -14.96 -16.42
N THR A 155 -19.45 -14.59 -15.15
CA THR A 155 -20.56 -14.11 -14.32
C THR A 155 -20.98 -12.72 -14.74
N VAL A 156 -22.18 -12.59 -15.30
CA VAL A 156 -22.73 -11.31 -15.80
C VAL A 156 -22.98 -10.37 -14.63
N MET A 157 -22.57 -9.12 -14.79
CA MET A 157 -22.76 -8.03 -13.85
C MET A 157 -23.16 -6.75 -14.62
N PRO A 158 -23.99 -5.84 -14.09
CA PRO A 158 -24.17 -4.54 -14.69
C PRO A 158 -22.89 -3.71 -14.54
N GLY A 159 -22.43 -3.11 -15.62
CA GLY A 159 -21.46 -2.03 -15.56
C GLY A 159 -22.18 -0.71 -15.29
N PHE A 160 -21.58 0.16 -14.49
CA PHE A 160 -22.17 1.44 -14.12
C PHE A 160 -21.34 2.62 -14.60
N THR A 161 -22.04 3.66 -15.07
CA THR A 161 -21.51 5.02 -15.21
C THR A 161 -22.48 5.96 -14.50
N HIS A 162 -21.98 6.94 -13.75
CA HIS A 162 -22.82 7.86 -12.95
C HIS A 162 -23.79 7.14 -11.99
N MET A 163 -23.41 5.96 -11.49
CA MET A 163 -24.25 5.06 -10.71
C MET A 163 -25.54 4.59 -11.44
N GLN A 164 -25.61 4.77 -12.77
CA GLN A 164 -26.67 4.26 -13.63
C GLN A 164 -26.18 3.00 -14.35
N ALA A 165 -27.07 2.00 -14.47
CA ALA A 165 -26.77 0.81 -15.25
C ALA A 165 -26.47 1.21 -16.69
N ALA A 166 -25.31 0.81 -17.20
CA ALA A 166 -24.84 1.13 -18.53
C ALA A 166 -24.78 -0.13 -19.40
N GLN A 167 -23.62 -0.71 -19.58
CA GLN A 167 -23.44 -1.92 -20.39
C GLN A 167 -23.15 -3.13 -19.50
N PRO A 168 -23.54 -4.35 -19.89
CA PRO A 168 -23.17 -5.55 -19.16
C PRO A 168 -21.66 -5.79 -19.20
N VAL A 169 -21.10 -6.19 -18.06
CA VAL A 169 -19.72 -6.64 -17.93
C VAL A 169 -19.69 -8.01 -17.22
N THR A 170 -18.51 -8.58 -17.00
CA THR A 170 -18.41 -9.71 -16.08
C THR A 170 -17.80 -9.29 -14.75
N PHE A 171 -18.17 -9.96 -13.65
CA PHE A 171 -17.55 -9.73 -12.37
C PHE A 171 -16.06 -10.02 -12.39
N GLY A 172 -15.64 -11.05 -13.16
CA GLY A 172 -14.23 -11.31 -13.39
C GLY A 172 -13.50 -10.15 -14.07
N HIS A 173 -14.14 -9.50 -15.06
CA HIS A 173 -13.58 -8.29 -15.70
C HIS A 173 -13.44 -7.14 -14.69
N HIS A 174 -14.43 -6.97 -13.83
CA HIS A 174 -14.39 -5.95 -12.78
C HIS A 174 -13.24 -6.20 -11.79
N CYS A 175 -13.04 -7.44 -11.32
CA CYS A 175 -11.90 -7.81 -10.49
C CYS A 175 -10.56 -7.52 -11.20
N MET A 176 -10.47 -7.78 -12.52
CA MET A 176 -9.25 -7.47 -13.28
C MET A 176 -8.92 -5.98 -13.32
N ALA A 177 -9.88 -5.08 -13.24
CA ALA A 177 -9.62 -3.64 -13.14
C ALA A 177 -8.86 -3.30 -11.85
N TYR A 178 -9.17 -3.95 -10.73
CA TYR A 178 -8.42 -3.80 -9.49
C TYR A 178 -7.05 -4.48 -9.53
N VAL A 179 -6.92 -5.61 -10.22
CA VAL A 179 -5.60 -6.21 -10.50
C VAL A 179 -4.69 -5.20 -11.20
N GLU A 180 -5.20 -4.47 -12.20
CA GLU A 180 -4.44 -3.42 -12.89
C GLU A 180 -4.06 -2.26 -11.96
N MET A 181 -4.95 -1.83 -11.05
CA MET A 181 -4.67 -0.76 -10.09
C MET A 181 -3.56 -1.16 -9.12
N PHE A 182 -3.71 -2.29 -8.42
CA PHE A 182 -2.72 -2.75 -7.44
C PHE A 182 -1.39 -3.18 -8.07
N SER A 183 -1.40 -3.60 -9.34
CA SER A 183 -0.16 -3.86 -10.07
C SER A 183 0.63 -2.59 -10.36
N ARG A 184 -0.03 -1.46 -10.58
CA ARG A 184 0.64 -0.15 -10.67
C ARG A 184 1.20 0.29 -9.31
N ASP A 185 0.53 -0.06 -8.20
CA ASP A 185 1.06 0.20 -6.86
C ASP A 185 2.32 -0.64 -6.59
N LEU A 186 2.32 -1.90 -6.98
CA LEU A 186 3.51 -2.77 -6.90
C LEU A 186 4.67 -2.21 -7.75
N SER A 187 4.39 -1.63 -8.92
CA SER A 187 5.42 -0.95 -9.72
C SER A 187 6.00 0.27 -9.01
N ARG A 188 5.16 1.11 -8.37
CA ARG A 188 5.61 2.26 -7.57
C ARG A 188 6.53 1.86 -6.44
N ILE A 189 6.22 0.76 -5.74
CA ILE A 189 7.08 0.24 -4.67
C ILE A 189 8.46 -0.14 -5.20
N ARG A 190 8.54 -0.80 -6.35
CA ARG A 190 9.82 -1.16 -6.97
C ARG A 190 10.65 0.08 -7.34
N ASP A 191 9.99 1.06 -7.91
CA ASP A 191 10.63 2.32 -8.27
C ASP A 191 11.12 3.08 -7.01
N ALA A 192 10.37 3.03 -5.92
CA ALA A 192 10.76 3.62 -4.64
C ALA A 192 11.98 2.90 -4.04
N ILE A 193 11.99 1.55 -4.05
CA ILE A 193 13.13 0.75 -3.60
C ILE A 193 14.38 1.09 -4.41
N GLU A 194 14.28 1.21 -5.74
CA GLU A 194 15.39 1.56 -6.61
C GLU A 194 15.99 2.93 -6.28
N ARG A 195 15.16 3.93 -6.01
CA ARG A 195 15.62 5.29 -5.68
C ARG A 195 16.22 5.39 -4.28
N MET A 196 15.69 4.66 -3.29
CA MET A 196 16.23 4.68 -1.92
C MET A 196 17.44 3.76 -1.71
N ASP A 197 17.88 3.04 -2.72
CA ASP A 197 18.93 2.00 -2.62
C ASP A 197 20.36 2.56 -2.52
N GLU A 198 20.53 3.63 -1.72
CA GLU A 198 21.81 4.26 -1.42
C GLU A 198 21.95 4.49 0.09
N SER A 199 23.14 4.15 0.65
CA SER A 199 23.40 4.23 2.09
C SER A 199 23.87 5.61 2.55
N PRO A 200 23.24 6.24 3.53
CA PRO A 200 23.72 7.48 4.14
C PRO A 200 24.88 7.27 5.14
N LEU A 201 25.09 6.03 5.64
CA LEU A 201 26.07 5.73 6.70
C LEU A 201 27.49 6.12 6.28
N GLY A 202 28.21 6.76 7.20
CA GLY A 202 29.55 7.30 6.97
C GLY A 202 29.58 8.76 6.50
N ALA A 203 28.39 9.41 6.37
CA ALA A 203 28.30 10.85 6.21
C ALA A 203 28.63 11.64 7.48
N ALA A 204 28.71 10.96 8.62
CA ALA A 204 28.87 11.52 9.95
C ALA A 204 27.81 12.60 10.24
N ALA A 205 28.15 13.72 10.87
CA ALA A 205 27.16 14.75 11.17
C ALA A 205 26.61 15.44 9.92
N LEU A 206 27.46 15.73 8.93
CA LEU A 206 27.13 16.42 7.68
C LEU A 206 28.29 16.54 6.68
N ALA A 207 29.54 16.47 7.16
CA ALA A 207 30.72 16.82 6.35
C ALA A 207 31.60 15.61 5.98
N GLY A 208 31.14 14.40 6.28
CA GLY A 208 31.97 13.22 6.26
C GLY A 208 32.92 13.15 7.45
N THR A 209 33.96 12.35 7.35
CA THR A 209 34.94 12.11 8.43
C THR A 209 36.37 12.12 7.89
N SER A 210 37.33 12.46 8.76
CA SER A 210 38.77 12.35 8.45
C SER A 210 39.34 10.93 8.65
N PHE A 211 38.57 10.00 9.21
CA PHE A 211 38.94 8.61 9.31
C PHE A 211 38.88 7.90 7.94
N PRO A 212 39.78 6.94 7.68
CA PRO A 212 39.84 6.21 6.42
C PRO A 212 38.74 5.10 6.37
N ILE A 213 37.48 5.48 6.53
CA ILE A 213 36.34 4.56 6.46
C ILE A 213 36.06 4.11 5.02
N ASP A 214 35.46 2.92 4.88
CA ASP A 214 34.97 2.40 3.61
C ASP A 214 33.42 2.38 3.57
N ARG A 215 32.84 3.42 2.98
CA ARG A 215 31.38 3.55 2.84
C ARG A 215 30.77 2.54 1.86
N HIS A 216 31.54 2.08 0.85
CA HIS A 216 31.06 1.06 -0.09
C HIS A 216 30.87 -0.28 0.62
N LYS A 217 31.78 -0.60 1.55
CA LYS A 217 31.68 -1.81 2.34
C LYS A 217 30.45 -1.82 3.23
N THR A 218 30.21 -0.75 3.99
CA THR A 218 29.01 -0.65 4.85
C THR A 218 27.73 -0.66 4.03
N ALA A 219 27.68 0.02 2.89
CA ALA A 219 26.52 -0.01 1.98
C ALA A 219 26.23 -1.45 1.51
N LYS A 220 27.25 -2.17 1.05
CA LYS A 220 27.11 -3.56 0.61
C LYS A 220 26.66 -4.50 1.73
N ALA A 221 27.23 -4.37 2.94
CA ALA A 221 26.86 -5.18 4.10
C ALA A 221 25.41 -4.97 4.52
N LEU A 222 24.86 -3.76 4.31
CA LEU A 222 23.48 -3.40 4.60
C LEU A 222 22.51 -3.66 3.43
N GLY A 223 23.01 -4.18 2.29
CA GLY A 223 22.19 -4.49 1.12
C GLY A 223 21.78 -3.28 0.30
N PHE A 224 22.54 -2.17 0.37
CA PHE A 224 22.40 -1.04 -0.52
C PHE A 224 23.30 -1.21 -1.75
N ARG A 225 22.88 -0.64 -2.87
CA ARG A 225 23.65 -0.63 -4.14
C ARG A 225 24.97 0.11 -3.98
N GLU A 226 24.95 1.30 -3.38
CA GLU A 226 26.11 2.17 -3.21
C GLU A 226 25.90 3.15 -2.04
N PRO A 227 26.96 3.86 -1.56
CA PRO A 227 26.76 4.96 -0.63
C PRO A 227 26.22 6.21 -1.34
N MET A 228 25.43 7.03 -0.63
CA MET A 228 25.01 8.35 -1.10
C MET A 228 26.23 9.25 -1.35
N ARG A 229 26.19 10.04 -2.43
CA ARG A 229 27.35 10.77 -2.98
C ARG A 229 27.69 12.07 -2.26
N ASN A 230 26.72 12.67 -1.58
CA ASN A 230 26.89 13.93 -0.85
C ASN A 230 26.54 13.75 0.62
N SER A 231 27.47 14.11 1.51
CA SER A 231 27.30 13.91 2.95
C SER A 231 26.25 14.84 3.59
N LEU A 232 26.04 16.04 3.05
CA LEU A 232 24.99 16.95 3.51
C LEU A 232 23.61 16.37 3.19
N ASP A 233 23.44 15.91 1.95
CA ASP A 233 22.22 15.27 1.48
C ASP A 233 21.94 13.96 2.22
N SER A 234 22.97 13.16 2.47
CA SER A 234 22.87 11.87 3.18
C SER A 234 22.16 11.94 4.53
N VAL A 235 22.34 13.03 5.27
CA VAL A 235 21.72 13.23 6.60
C VAL A 235 20.44 14.06 6.53
N SER A 236 20.21 14.77 5.41
CA SER A 236 19.07 15.66 5.19
C SER A 236 17.92 14.97 4.48
N ASP A 237 18.19 14.04 3.57
CA ASP A 237 17.20 13.41 2.70
C ASP A 237 16.12 12.66 3.49
N ARG A 238 14.88 12.93 3.12
CA ARG A 238 13.67 12.21 3.55
C ARG A 238 12.75 11.89 2.36
N ASP A 239 13.28 12.00 1.13
CA ASP A 239 12.49 11.70 -0.07
C ASP A 239 11.99 10.25 -0.06
N PHE A 240 12.81 9.32 0.43
CA PHE A 240 12.43 7.91 0.58
C PHE A 240 11.20 7.72 1.50
N ALA A 241 11.08 8.53 2.56
CA ALA A 241 9.95 8.51 3.48
C ALA A 241 8.70 9.18 2.87
N LEU A 242 8.89 10.34 2.22
CA LEU A 242 7.83 11.03 1.48
C LEU A 242 7.28 10.18 0.32
N GLU A 243 8.15 9.50 -0.40
CA GLU A 243 7.76 8.62 -1.50
C GLU A 243 7.01 7.40 -0.97
N PHE A 244 7.46 6.79 0.13
CA PHE A 244 6.72 5.70 0.79
C PHE A 244 5.32 6.17 1.21
N LEU A 245 5.18 7.33 1.86
CA LEU A 245 3.88 7.88 2.24
C LEU A 245 3.01 8.20 1.03
N SER A 246 3.59 8.67 -0.07
CA SER A 246 2.89 8.96 -1.32
C SER A 246 2.32 7.68 -1.95
N LEU A 247 3.13 6.64 -2.10
CA LEU A 247 2.66 5.35 -2.63
C LEU A 247 1.64 4.69 -1.69
N ALA A 248 1.81 4.83 -0.38
CA ALA A 248 0.84 4.34 0.61
C ALA A 248 -0.51 5.04 0.48
N ALA A 249 -0.53 6.38 0.30
CA ALA A 249 -1.75 7.16 0.10
C ALA A 249 -2.47 6.78 -1.22
N ILE A 250 -1.73 6.53 -2.31
CA ILE A 250 -2.30 6.07 -3.57
C ILE A 250 -2.90 4.67 -3.41
N SER A 251 -2.18 3.73 -2.79
CA SER A 251 -2.66 2.37 -2.55
C SER A 251 -3.89 2.37 -1.63
N ALA A 252 -3.89 3.18 -0.57
CA ALA A 252 -5.04 3.37 0.31
C ALA A 252 -6.26 3.91 -0.45
N THR A 253 -6.06 4.81 -1.43
CA THR A 253 -7.13 5.31 -2.30
C THR A 253 -7.73 4.19 -3.17
N HIS A 254 -6.91 3.30 -3.73
CA HIS A 254 -7.38 2.14 -4.49
C HIS A 254 -8.14 1.15 -3.59
N LEU A 255 -7.64 0.90 -2.38
CA LEU A 255 -8.32 0.07 -1.37
C LEU A 255 -9.67 0.68 -0.96
N SER A 256 -9.73 2.00 -0.76
CA SER A 256 -10.96 2.73 -0.45
C SER A 256 -12.02 2.58 -1.55
N ARG A 257 -11.62 2.64 -2.82
CA ARG A 257 -12.55 2.45 -3.94
C ARG A 257 -13.12 1.03 -3.97
N LEU A 258 -12.30 0.02 -3.79
CA LEU A 258 -12.77 -1.37 -3.71
C LEU A 258 -13.67 -1.58 -2.49
N ALA A 259 -13.31 -0.99 -1.36
CA ALA A 259 -14.12 -1.03 -0.14
C ALA A 259 -15.50 -0.41 -0.36
N GLU A 260 -15.58 0.76 -1.01
CA GLU A 260 -16.84 1.41 -1.35
C GLU A 260 -17.73 0.53 -2.21
N GLU A 261 -17.16 -0.12 -3.25
CA GLU A 261 -17.94 -1.03 -4.08
C GLU A 261 -18.45 -2.26 -3.31
N ILE A 262 -17.62 -2.85 -2.43
CA ILE A 262 -18.05 -3.96 -1.56
C ILE A 262 -19.20 -3.51 -0.65
N ILE A 263 -19.14 -2.29 -0.07
CA ILE A 263 -20.21 -1.72 0.75
C ILE A 263 -21.50 -1.63 -0.06
N ILE A 264 -21.44 -1.00 -1.24
CA ILE A 264 -22.59 -0.85 -2.15
C ILE A 264 -23.16 -2.22 -2.52
N TRP A 265 -22.30 -3.15 -2.97
CA TRP A 265 -22.71 -4.48 -3.43
C TRP A 265 -23.33 -5.35 -2.33
N SER A 266 -22.93 -5.12 -1.07
CA SER A 266 -23.45 -5.88 0.07
C SER A 266 -24.80 -5.35 0.60
N THR A 267 -25.26 -4.18 0.14
CA THR A 267 -26.57 -3.64 0.54
C THR A 267 -27.71 -4.51 0.01
N PRO A 268 -28.87 -4.56 0.71
CA PRO A 268 -30.05 -5.27 0.21
C PRO A 268 -30.54 -4.80 -1.17
N GLN A 269 -30.30 -3.53 -1.53
CA GLN A 269 -30.70 -2.93 -2.81
C GLN A 269 -29.93 -3.53 -3.98
N PHE A 270 -28.63 -3.83 -3.80
CA PHE A 270 -27.80 -4.48 -4.80
C PHE A 270 -27.75 -5.99 -4.60
N GLY A 271 -27.42 -6.47 -3.40
CA GLY A 271 -27.35 -7.88 -3.07
C GLY A 271 -26.40 -8.69 -3.94
N PHE A 272 -25.35 -8.05 -4.49
CA PHE A 272 -24.41 -8.67 -5.42
C PHE A 272 -23.37 -9.54 -4.72
N VAL A 273 -22.99 -9.15 -3.51
CA VAL A 273 -22.07 -9.91 -2.66
C VAL A 273 -22.59 -10.00 -1.24
N ARG A 274 -22.11 -10.99 -0.51
CA ARG A 274 -22.31 -11.12 0.93
C ARG A 274 -20.98 -11.38 1.59
N LEU A 275 -20.64 -10.54 2.56
CA LEU A 275 -19.50 -10.77 3.43
C LEU A 275 -19.84 -11.86 4.45
N SER A 276 -18.85 -12.66 4.84
CA SER A 276 -18.97 -13.62 5.93
C SER A 276 -19.10 -12.94 7.30
N ASP A 277 -19.41 -13.73 8.32
CA ASP A 277 -19.43 -13.24 9.70
C ASP A 277 -18.06 -12.81 10.20
N SER A 278 -16.96 -13.31 9.59
CA SER A 278 -15.59 -12.94 9.93
C SER A 278 -15.22 -11.50 9.55
N PHE A 279 -15.95 -10.89 8.59
CA PHE A 279 -15.71 -9.52 8.10
C PHE A 279 -16.93 -8.61 8.24
N SER A 280 -17.87 -8.99 9.08
CA SER A 280 -19.11 -8.25 9.34
C SER A 280 -19.33 -8.13 10.84
N THR A 281 -20.07 -7.10 11.26
CA THR A 281 -20.59 -7.04 12.63
C THR A 281 -22.11 -7.04 12.64
N GLY A 282 -22.68 -7.38 13.79
CA GLY A 282 -24.12 -7.30 14.04
C GLY A 282 -24.53 -5.98 14.67
N SER A 283 -25.81 -5.83 14.94
CA SER A 283 -26.36 -4.72 15.72
C SER A 283 -26.84 -5.23 17.08
N SER A 284 -26.55 -4.49 18.14
CA SER A 284 -27.01 -4.81 19.49
C SER A 284 -28.54 -4.71 19.66
N ILE A 285 -29.23 -3.99 18.76
CA ILE A 285 -30.67 -3.75 18.81
C ILE A 285 -31.43 -4.36 17.62
N MET A 286 -30.77 -4.60 16.50
CA MET A 286 -31.38 -5.11 15.27
C MET A 286 -30.75 -6.45 14.87
N PRO A 287 -31.32 -7.60 15.31
CA PRO A 287 -30.71 -8.92 15.16
C PRO A 287 -30.52 -9.36 13.70
N GLN A 288 -31.26 -8.79 12.76
CA GLN A 288 -31.19 -9.10 11.34
C GLN A 288 -30.07 -8.30 10.61
N LYS A 289 -29.48 -7.28 11.25
CA LYS A 289 -28.54 -6.35 10.61
C LYS A 289 -27.12 -6.90 10.61
N LYS A 290 -26.52 -6.94 9.44
CA LYS A 290 -25.09 -7.18 9.24
C LYS A 290 -24.46 -5.96 8.59
N ASN A 291 -23.40 -5.46 9.20
CA ASN A 291 -22.69 -4.27 8.73
C ASN A 291 -21.37 -4.67 8.05
N PRO A 292 -20.98 -4.02 6.96
CA PRO A 292 -19.70 -4.26 6.27
C PRO A 292 -18.55 -3.47 6.93
N ASP A 293 -18.42 -3.56 8.28
CA ASP A 293 -17.51 -2.70 9.06
C ASP A 293 -16.06 -2.79 8.60
N ALA A 294 -15.59 -3.97 8.20
CA ALA A 294 -14.22 -4.12 7.69
C ALA A 294 -13.99 -3.25 6.45
N ALA A 295 -14.93 -3.22 5.51
CA ALA A 295 -14.86 -2.37 4.33
C ALA A 295 -14.97 -0.88 4.69
N GLU A 296 -15.88 -0.52 5.60
CA GLU A 296 -16.04 0.86 6.07
C GLU A 296 -14.76 1.38 6.75
N LEU A 297 -14.10 0.55 7.56
CA LEU A 297 -12.84 0.90 8.22
C LEU A 297 -11.69 1.04 7.21
N VAL A 298 -11.60 0.19 6.20
CA VAL A 298 -10.62 0.35 5.10
C VAL A 298 -10.85 1.69 4.40
N ARG A 299 -12.08 2.04 4.05
CA ARG A 299 -12.43 3.33 3.46
C ARG A 299 -12.04 4.50 4.36
N GLY A 300 -12.37 4.43 5.66
CA GLY A 300 -12.11 5.50 6.63
C GLY A 300 -10.62 5.73 6.90
N LYS A 301 -9.82 4.65 6.99
CA LYS A 301 -8.37 4.72 7.27
C LYS A 301 -7.55 5.38 6.16
N THR A 302 -8.07 5.51 4.95
CA THR A 302 -7.44 6.24 3.85
C THR A 302 -7.12 7.68 4.22
N GLY A 303 -8.00 8.36 4.97
CA GLY A 303 -7.77 9.72 5.46
C GLY A 303 -6.57 9.82 6.40
N ARG A 304 -6.35 8.80 7.24
CA ARG A 304 -5.20 8.73 8.16
C ARG A 304 -3.88 8.64 7.39
N VAL A 305 -3.78 7.72 6.44
CA VAL A 305 -2.57 7.56 5.59
C VAL A 305 -2.27 8.84 4.80
N THR A 306 -3.30 9.46 4.20
CA THR A 306 -3.16 10.71 3.46
C THR A 306 -2.70 11.86 4.38
N GLY A 307 -3.23 11.91 5.61
CA GLY A 307 -2.84 12.91 6.61
C GLY A 307 -1.35 12.83 6.96
N HIS A 308 -0.77 11.64 7.07
CA HIS A 308 0.66 11.45 7.32
C HIS A 308 1.54 11.98 6.19
N LEU A 309 1.15 11.77 4.92
CA LEU A 309 1.86 12.36 3.78
C LEU A 309 1.87 13.88 3.86
N VAL A 310 0.71 14.49 4.07
CA VAL A 310 0.58 15.95 4.19
C VAL A 310 1.37 16.49 5.38
N GLY A 311 1.34 15.77 6.52
CA GLY A 311 2.10 16.11 7.73
C GLY A 311 3.59 16.18 7.46
N LEU A 312 4.18 15.12 6.90
CA LEU A 312 5.62 15.07 6.64
C LEU A 312 6.06 16.07 5.55
N LEU A 313 5.27 16.26 4.48
CA LEU A 313 5.52 17.33 3.51
C LEU A 313 5.57 18.70 4.17
N THR A 314 4.69 18.93 5.15
CA THR A 314 4.63 20.20 5.88
C THR A 314 5.85 20.38 6.79
N VAL A 315 6.31 19.33 7.46
CA VAL A 315 7.56 19.36 8.23
C VAL A 315 8.74 19.71 7.34
N MET A 316 8.90 18.99 6.24
CA MET A 316 10.10 19.11 5.37
C MET A 316 10.18 20.41 4.56
N LYS A 317 9.05 21.04 4.21
CA LYS A 317 8.98 22.17 3.26
C LYS A 317 9.85 23.40 3.61
N GLY A 318 10.17 23.61 4.85
CA GLY A 318 10.88 24.81 5.33
C GLY A 318 12.20 24.51 6.02
N MET A 319 12.64 23.25 5.99
CA MET A 319 13.86 22.85 6.66
C MET A 319 15.11 23.19 5.83
N PRO A 320 16.16 23.78 6.45
CA PRO A 320 17.46 23.87 5.82
C PRO A 320 18.10 22.47 5.68
N LEU A 321 19.18 22.40 4.90
CA LEU A 321 19.95 21.17 4.76
C LEU A 321 20.50 20.68 6.11
N THR A 322 20.87 19.43 6.15
CA THR A 322 21.38 18.65 7.27
C THR A 322 20.29 18.15 8.21
N TYR A 323 20.38 18.42 9.49
CA TYR A 323 19.45 17.90 10.47
C TYR A 323 18.88 19.03 11.36
N GLY A 324 17.58 19.10 11.48
CA GLY A 324 16.86 19.82 12.51
C GLY A 324 16.03 18.85 13.35
N LYS A 325 15.75 19.19 14.60
CA LYS A 325 14.98 18.32 15.52
C LYS A 325 13.55 18.07 15.02
N ASP A 326 13.03 18.92 14.16
CA ASP A 326 11.77 18.72 13.41
C ASP A 326 11.70 17.36 12.69
N MET A 327 12.84 16.83 12.23
CA MET A 327 12.94 15.52 11.60
C MET A 327 12.61 14.35 12.54
N GLN A 328 12.44 14.56 13.84
CA GLN A 328 11.94 13.52 14.73
C GLN A 328 10.50 13.12 14.38
N GLU A 329 9.72 14.07 13.83
CA GLU A 329 8.34 13.85 13.38
C GLU A 329 8.21 12.95 12.12
N ASP A 330 9.31 12.64 11.43
CA ASP A 330 9.31 11.78 10.25
C ASP A 330 8.87 10.34 10.58
N LYS A 331 9.23 9.84 11.77
CA LYS A 331 9.09 8.43 12.15
C LYS A 331 7.66 8.03 12.46
N GLU A 332 6.95 8.79 13.29
CA GLU A 332 5.59 8.45 13.71
C GLU A 332 4.65 8.38 12.50
N SER A 333 4.78 9.36 11.59
CA SER A 333 3.99 9.40 10.35
C SER A 333 4.23 8.17 9.47
N VAL A 334 5.48 7.76 9.31
CA VAL A 334 5.86 6.62 8.47
C VAL A 334 5.43 5.30 9.11
N PHE A 335 5.69 5.13 10.41
CA PHE A 335 5.34 3.91 11.14
C PHE A 335 3.84 3.66 11.17
N ASP A 336 3.07 4.70 11.48
CA ASP A 336 1.61 4.60 11.55
C ASP A 336 0.97 4.36 10.17
N ALA A 337 1.49 5.01 9.12
CA ALA A 337 1.03 4.78 7.76
C ALA A 337 1.29 3.34 7.29
N ALA A 338 2.47 2.80 7.60
CA ALA A 338 2.84 1.43 7.25
C ALA A 338 1.93 0.40 7.94
N GLU A 339 1.76 0.51 9.26
CA GLU A 339 0.87 -0.38 10.03
C GLU A 339 -0.59 -0.27 9.58
N THR A 340 -1.03 0.95 9.29
CA THR A 340 -2.39 1.19 8.79
C THR A 340 -2.59 0.55 7.43
N LEU A 341 -1.64 0.71 6.50
CA LEU A 341 -1.72 0.13 5.16
C LEU A 341 -1.69 -1.40 5.20
N ASP A 342 -0.82 -1.98 6.03
CA ASP A 342 -0.73 -3.42 6.22
C ASP A 342 -2.06 -4.03 6.69
N LEU A 343 -2.68 -3.40 7.70
CA LEU A 343 -3.99 -3.81 8.20
C LEU A 343 -5.08 -3.69 7.12
N MET A 344 -5.06 -2.62 6.33
CA MET A 344 -6.01 -2.41 5.23
C MET A 344 -5.85 -3.48 4.13
N LEU A 345 -4.62 -3.83 3.76
CA LEU A 345 -4.31 -4.86 2.77
C LEU A 345 -4.74 -6.25 3.25
N ALA A 346 -4.44 -6.58 4.51
CA ALA A 346 -4.84 -7.85 5.11
C ALA A 346 -6.37 -8.00 5.16
N ALA A 347 -7.08 -6.98 5.64
CA ALA A 347 -8.54 -6.98 5.71
C ALA A 347 -9.18 -7.09 4.31
N MET A 348 -8.67 -6.32 3.34
CA MET A 348 -9.18 -6.37 1.96
C MET A 348 -8.93 -7.72 1.31
N THR A 349 -7.75 -8.29 1.48
CA THR A 349 -7.41 -9.63 0.96
C THR A 349 -8.35 -10.70 1.53
N GLY A 350 -8.61 -10.63 2.84
CA GLY A 350 -9.54 -11.52 3.51
C GLY A 350 -10.97 -11.37 2.98
N MET A 351 -11.49 -10.15 2.86
CA MET A 351 -12.83 -9.90 2.32
C MET A 351 -12.98 -10.41 0.89
N VAL A 352 -12.00 -10.14 0.01
CA VAL A 352 -12.00 -10.60 -1.40
C VAL A 352 -12.03 -12.11 -1.49
N ARG A 353 -11.28 -12.83 -0.67
CA ARG A 353 -11.26 -14.30 -0.65
C ARG A 353 -12.55 -14.90 -0.14
N ASP A 354 -13.18 -14.27 0.83
CA ASP A 354 -14.24 -14.88 1.64
C ASP A 354 -15.66 -14.47 1.22
N MET A 355 -15.80 -13.33 0.49
CA MET A 355 -17.12 -12.87 0.05
C MET A 355 -17.80 -13.88 -0.88
N THR A 356 -19.12 -14.09 -0.68
CA THR A 356 -19.97 -14.89 -1.56
C THR A 356 -20.58 -14.01 -2.64
N VAL A 357 -20.43 -14.42 -3.91
CA VAL A 357 -20.97 -13.70 -5.08
C VAL A 357 -22.37 -14.20 -5.41
N ASN A 358 -23.35 -13.30 -5.56
CA ASN A 358 -24.71 -13.59 -5.96
C ASN A 358 -24.90 -13.34 -7.48
N ALA A 359 -24.49 -14.32 -8.28
CA ALA A 359 -24.58 -14.24 -9.73
C ALA A 359 -26.00 -14.03 -10.25
N ALA A 360 -27.03 -14.52 -9.53
CA ALA A 360 -28.42 -14.35 -9.91
C ALA A 360 -28.89 -12.89 -9.78
N ALA A 361 -28.53 -12.24 -8.66
CA ALA A 361 -28.84 -10.81 -8.47
C ALA A 361 -28.12 -9.93 -9.48
N MET A 362 -26.84 -10.18 -9.72
CA MET A 362 -26.05 -9.48 -10.72
C MET A 362 -26.65 -9.62 -12.13
N LYS A 363 -27.01 -10.84 -12.54
CA LYS A 363 -27.61 -11.10 -13.85
C LYS A 363 -28.97 -10.40 -13.99
N LYS A 364 -29.80 -10.43 -12.96
CA LYS A 364 -31.11 -9.73 -12.94
C LYS A 364 -30.92 -8.23 -13.12
N ALA A 365 -29.97 -7.63 -12.39
CA ALA A 365 -29.67 -6.20 -12.50
C ALA A 365 -29.09 -5.83 -13.88
N ALA A 366 -28.25 -6.66 -14.46
CA ALA A 366 -27.66 -6.43 -15.80
C ALA A 366 -28.71 -6.51 -16.92
N GLY A 367 -29.82 -7.21 -16.72
CA GLY A 367 -30.94 -7.26 -17.65
C GLY A 367 -31.93 -6.12 -17.51
N SER A 368 -31.77 -5.23 -16.53
CA SER A 368 -32.61 -4.05 -16.34
C SER A 368 -32.08 -2.84 -17.09
N GLY A 369 -32.94 -1.82 -17.30
CA GLY A 369 -32.54 -0.53 -17.85
C GLY A 369 -32.08 -0.56 -19.31
N HIS A 370 -32.50 -1.54 -20.09
CA HIS A 370 -32.19 -1.65 -21.53
C HIS A 370 -30.67 -1.68 -21.81
N ALA A 371 -29.87 -2.32 -20.98
CA ALA A 371 -28.39 -2.30 -21.01
C ALA A 371 -27.78 -2.81 -22.33
N THR A 372 -28.56 -3.50 -23.17
CA THR A 372 -28.16 -3.98 -24.51
C THR A 372 -28.58 -3.05 -25.65
N ALA A 373 -29.08 -1.84 -25.37
CA ALA A 373 -29.47 -0.87 -26.40
C ALA A 373 -28.31 -0.52 -27.36
N THR A 374 -27.09 -0.42 -26.86
CA THR A 374 -25.91 -0.21 -27.70
C THR A 374 -25.67 -1.39 -28.65
N ASP A 375 -25.96 -2.63 -28.23
CA ASP A 375 -25.84 -3.80 -29.10
C ASP A 375 -26.86 -3.75 -30.27
N LEU A 376 -28.06 -3.22 -30.04
CA LEU A 376 -29.03 -2.94 -31.06
C LEU A 376 -28.49 -1.90 -32.06
N ALA A 377 -27.97 -0.78 -31.58
CA ALA A 377 -27.41 0.25 -32.45
C ALA A 377 -26.22 -0.31 -33.28
N ASP A 378 -25.33 -1.06 -32.65
CA ASP A 378 -24.21 -1.69 -33.34
C ASP A 378 -24.66 -2.70 -34.41
N TRP A 379 -25.73 -3.47 -34.14
CA TRP A 379 -26.30 -4.39 -35.10
C TRP A 379 -26.90 -3.64 -36.33
N LEU A 380 -27.63 -2.56 -36.07
CA LEU A 380 -28.22 -1.71 -37.16
C LEU A 380 -27.12 -1.14 -38.06
N VAL A 381 -25.99 -0.72 -37.48
CA VAL A 381 -24.82 -0.24 -38.26
C VAL A 381 -24.21 -1.37 -39.08
N ARG A 382 -23.97 -2.52 -38.47
CA ARG A 382 -23.24 -3.62 -39.12
C ARG A 382 -24.06 -4.39 -40.13
N THR A 383 -25.36 -4.57 -39.87
CA THR A 383 -26.22 -5.42 -40.65
C THR A 383 -26.99 -4.62 -41.69
N LEU A 384 -27.51 -3.43 -41.32
CA LEU A 384 -28.30 -2.60 -42.22
C LEU A 384 -27.49 -1.46 -42.86
N GLY A 385 -26.22 -1.27 -42.47
CA GLY A 385 -25.37 -0.20 -43.00
C GLY A 385 -25.79 1.21 -42.58
N LEU A 386 -26.61 1.36 -41.53
CA LEU A 386 -27.08 2.67 -41.08
C LEU A 386 -25.93 3.51 -40.52
N PRO A 387 -25.91 4.81 -40.79
CA PRO A 387 -25.03 5.72 -40.03
C PRO A 387 -25.31 5.60 -38.53
N PHE A 388 -24.27 5.67 -37.69
CA PHE A 388 -24.41 5.45 -36.23
C PHE A 388 -25.47 6.37 -35.60
N ARG A 389 -25.55 7.64 -36.00
CA ARG A 389 -26.57 8.57 -35.49
C ARG A 389 -28.00 8.11 -35.80
N GLU A 390 -28.22 7.58 -36.99
CA GLU A 390 -29.52 7.04 -37.37
C GLU A 390 -29.84 5.76 -36.60
N ALA A 391 -28.88 4.84 -36.48
CA ALA A 391 -28.99 3.65 -35.65
C ALA A 391 -29.30 4.01 -34.21
N HIS A 392 -28.69 5.05 -33.66
CA HIS A 392 -28.96 5.57 -32.31
C HIS A 392 -30.40 6.06 -32.16
N HIS A 393 -30.93 6.80 -33.15
CA HIS A 393 -32.33 7.27 -33.16
C HIS A 393 -33.32 6.10 -33.24
N VAL A 394 -33.05 5.11 -34.10
CA VAL A 394 -33.87 3.88 -34.21
C VAL A 394 -33.88 3.15 -32.87
N THR A 395 -32.70 2.99 -32.25
CA THR A 395 -32.56 2.35 -30.94
C THR A 395 -33.30 3.13 -29.86
N GLY A 396 -33.22 4.45 -29.83
CA GLY A 396 -33.96 5.29 -28.87
C GLY A 396 -35.48 5.08 -28.96
N ARG A 397 -36.04 4.94 -30.17
CA ARG A 397 -37.45 4.61 -30.36
C ARG A 397 -37.80 3.22 -29.88
N ALA A 398 -36.90 2.23 -30.05
CA ALA A 398 -37.10 0.89 -29.54
C ALA A 398 -37.09 0.85 -28.00
N VAL A 399 -36.22 1.62 -27.37
CA VAL A 399 -36.21 1.79 -25.90
C VAL A 399 -37.50 2.43 -25.41
N ALA A 400 -37.94 3.53 -26.03
CA ALA A 400 -39.22 4.18 -25.67
C ALA A 400 -40.42 3.23 -25.79
N LEU A 401 -40.49 2.44 -26.87
CA LEU A 401 -41.56 1.42 -27.05
C LEU A 401 -41.49 0.32 -25.98
N ALA A 402 -40.27 -0.12 -25.60
CA ALA A 402 -40.12 -1.10 -24.56
C ALA A 402 -40.54 -0.56 -23.19
N GLU A 403 -40.24 0.71 -22.89
CA GLU A 403 -40.71 1.39 -21.66
C GLU A 403 -42.23 1.55 -21.64
N GLU A 404 -42.86 1.95 -22.75
CA GLU A 404 -44.32 2.03 -22.88
C GLU A 404 -44.99 0.67 -22.61
N LYS A 405 -44.42 -0.39 -23.18
CA LYS A 405 -44.91 -1.76 -23.00
C LYS A 405 -44.48 -2.40 -21.65
N LYS A 406 -43.63 -1.71 -20.87
CA LYS A 406 -43.08 -2.21 -19.58
C LYS A 406 -42.36 -3.53 -19.74
N VAL A 407 -41.62 -3.74 -20.79
CA VAL A 407 -40.81 -4.92 -21.07
C VAL A 407 -39.35 -4.56 -21.32
N SER A 408 -38.43 -5.54 -21.24
CA SER A 408 -37.04 -5.32 -21.70
C SER A 408 -36.94 -5.35 -23.23
N LEU A 409 -35.91 -4.74 -23.82
CA LEU A 409 -35.64 -4.74 -25.24
C LEU A 409 -35.71 -6.15 -25.88
N GLU A 410 -35.13 -7.14 -25.19
CA GLU A 410 -35.13 -8.54 -25.65
C GLU A 410 -36.50 -9.20 -25.72
N LYS A 411 -37.53 -8.58 -25.10
CA LYS A 411 -38.92 -9.08 -25.05
C LYS A 411 -39.85 -8.36 -26.01
N LEU A 412 -39.39 -7.34 -26.73
CA LEU A 412 -40.15 -6.78 -27.83
C LEU A 412 -40.34 -7.86 -28.90
N SER A 413 -41.50 -7.87 -29.52
CA SER A 413 -41.76 -8.75 -30.66
C SER A 413 -41.00 -8.27 -31.90
N LEU A 414 -40.81 -9.16 -32.88
CA LEU A 414 -40.21 -8.75 -34.16
C LEU A 414 -41.08 -7.67 -34.86
N GLU A 415 -42.40 -7.79 -34.77
CA GLU A 415 -43.35 -6.80 -35.30
C GLU A 415 -43.17 -5.42 -34.66
N ASP A 416 -42.94 -5.38 -33.34
CA ASP A 416 -42.65 -4.14 -32.63
C ASP A 416 -41.40 -3.45 -33.18
N LEU A 417 -40.33 -4.22 -33.34
CA LEU A 417 -39.06 -3.72 -33.85
C LEU A 417 -39.15 -3.31 -35.32
N GLN A 418 -39.91 -4.07 -36.12
CA GLN A 418 -40.16 -3.75 -37.53
C GLN A 418 -41.07 -2.54 -37.73
N SER A 419 -41.96 -2.25 -36.77
CA SER A 419 -42.74 -1.00 -36.80
C SER A 419 -41.87 0.25 -36.70
N ILE A 420 -40.67 0.12 -36.08
CA ILE A 420 -39.70 1.20 -35.94
C ILE A 420 -38.76 1.27 -37.15
N ASN A 421 -38.32 0.11 -37.64
CA ASN A 421 -37.50 -0.02 -38.84
C ASN A 421 -37.77 -1.37 -39.53
N PRO A 422 -38.43 -1.38 -40.71
CA PRO A 422 -38.82 -2.59 -41.43
C PRO A 422 -37.62 -3.51 -41.82
N GLY A 423 -36.39 -3.00 -41.83
CA GLY A 423 -35.20 -3.77 -42.14
C GLY A 423 -34.74 -4.69 -41.00
N ILE A 424 -35.33 -4.58 -39.79
CA ILE A 424 -34.96 -5.43 -38.68
C ILE A 424 -35.44 -6.86 -38.91
N THR A 425 -34.57 -7.82 -38.71
CA THR A 425 -34.82 -9.25 -38.89
C THR A 425 -34.69 -10.00 -37.58
N ALA A 426 -35.17 -11.26 -37.51
CA ALA A 426 -35.23 -12.05 -36.30
C ALA A 426 -33.83 -12.35 -35.66
N ASP A 427 -32.76 -12.24 -36.41
CA ASP A 427 -31.37 -12.43 -35.89
C ASP A 427 -30.96 -11.32 -34.91
N ILE A 428 -31.68 -10.20 -34.84
CA ILE A 428 -31.50 -9.16 -33.82
C ILE A 428 -31.59 -9.74 -32.38
N PHE A 429 -32.43 -10.72 -32.13
CA PHE A 429 -32.57 -11.34 -30.84
C PHE A 429 -31.30 -12.08 -30.36
N SER A 430 -30.42 -12.43 -31.30
CA SER A 430 -29.11 -13.01 -31.01
C SER A 430 -28.16 -12.04 -30.31
N VAL A 431 -28.33 -10.72 -30.44
CA VAL A 431 -27.47 -9.69 -29.83
C VAL A 431 -28.09 -9.02 -28.62
N LEU A 432 -29.42 -9.07 -28.45
CA LEU A 432 -30.11 -8.38 -27.35
C LEU A 432 -29.98 -9.07 -25.97
N ALA A 433 -29.63 -10.34 -25.95
CA ALA A 433 -29.42 -11.04 -24.67
C ALA A 433 -28.12 -10.59 -23.99
N VAL A 434 -28.16 -10.24 -22.68
CA VAL A 434 -26.99 -9.76 -21.92
C VAL A 434 -25.78 -10.72 -21.99
N GLN A 435 -26.02 -12.02 -22.08
CA GLN A 435 -24.97 -13.05 -22.25
C GLN A 435 -24.23 -12.91 -23.60
N ASN A 436 -24.94 -12.52 -24.64
CA ASN A 436 -24.37 -12.37 -25.98
C ASN A 436 -23.67 -11.01 -26.10
N SER A 437 -24.23 -9.98 -25.47
CA SER A 437 -23.59 -8.67 -25.35
C SER A 437 -22.17 -8.82 -24.76
N ILE A 438 -21.99 -9.45 -23.59
CA ILE A 438 -20.64 -9.62 -23.00
C ILE A 438 -19.73 -10.48 -23.88
N LYS A 439 -20.24 -11.52 -24.55
CA LYS A 439 -19.42 -12.39 -25.45
C LYS A 439 -18.92 -11.64 -26.69
N SER A 440 -19.64 -10.64 -27.14
CA SER A 440 -19.28 -9.85 -28.32
C SER A 440 -18.13 -8.86 -28.09
N ARG A 441 -17.81 -8.51 -26.84
CA ARG A 441 -16.79 -7.51 -26.47
C ARG A 441 -15.37 -8.14 -26.48
N THR A 442 -14.92 -8.55 -27.66
CA THR A 442 -13.66 -9.30 -27.88
C THR A 442 -12.45 -8.42 -28.21
N SER A 443 -12.63 -7.08 -28.23
CA SER A 443 -11.52 -6.15 -28.36
C SER A 443 -10.49 -6.37 -27.23
N PHE A 444 -9.24 -6.02 -27.48
CA PHE A 444 -8.18 -6.12 -26.46
C PHE A 444 -8.60 -5.38 -25.19
N GLY A 445 -8.57 -6.06 -24.04
CA GLY A 445 -9.02 -5.50 -22.77
C GLY A 445 -10.55 -5.49 -22.58
N GLY A 446 -11.34 -6.05 -23.52
CA GLY A 446 -12.78 -6.14 -23.42
C GLY A 446 -13.29 -7.15 -22.40
N THR A 447 -14.60 -7.10 -22.10
CA THR A 447 -15.21 -7.92 -21.04
C THR A 447 -15.58 -9.35 -21.49
N ALA A 448 -15.35 -9.73 -22.75
CA ALA A 448 -15.63 -11.10 -23.17
C ALA A 448 -14.90 -12.11 -22.27
N PRO A 449 -15.56 -13.21 -21.85
CA PRO A 449 -14.92 -14.20 -20.96
C PRO A 449 -13.61 -14.75 -21.51
N SER A 450 -13.45 -14.83 -22.84
CA SER A 450 -12.21 -15.24 -23.50
C SER A 450 -11.08 -14.22 -23.26
N GLU A 451 -11.37 -12.93 -23.32
CA GLU A 451 -10.40 -11.86 -23.09
C GLU A 451 -10.04 -11.77 -21.62
N VAL A 452 -11.02 -11.86 -20.70
CA VAL A 452 -10.79 -11.92 -19.27
C VAL A 452 -9.83 -13.05 -18.90
N ARG A 453 -10.07 -14.27 -19.43
CA ARG A 453 -9.17 -15.41 -19.20
C ARG A 453 -7.76 -15.21 -19.77
N LYS A 454 -7.61 -14.49 -20.90
CA LYS A 454 -6.29 -14.12 -21.43
C LYS A 454 -5.55 -13.18 -20.49
N GLN A 455 -6.23 -12.15 -19.98
CA GLN A 455 -5.68 -11.21 -19.01
C GLN A 455 -5.24 -11.94 -17.72
N ILE A 456 -6.10 -12.81 -17.16
CA ILE A 456 -5.78 -13.59 -15.96
C ILE A 456 -4.50 -14.43 -16.18
N ARG A 457 -4.39 -15.15 -17.27
CA ARG A 457 -3.19 -15.94 -17.58
C ARG A 457 -1.94 -15.08 -17.71
N SER A 458 -2.07 -13.89 -18.29
CA SER A 458 -0.96 -12.94 -18.41
C SER A 458 -0.49 -12.46 -17.03
N TRP A 459 -1.43 -12.08 -16.17
CA TRP A 459 -1.12 -11.57 -14.83
C TRP A 459 -0.57 -12.64 -13.89
N LYS A 460 -1.11 -13.88 -13.92
CA LYS A 460 -0.55 -14.99 -13.16
C LYS A 460 0.94 -15.22 -13.50
N LYS A 461 1.32 -15.11 -14.78
CA LYS A 461 2.73 -15.22 -15.20
C LYS A 461 3.59 -14.03 -14.73
N ARG A 462 3.03 -12.80 -14.70
CA ARG A 462 3.75 -11.60 -14.26
C ARG A 462 4.01 -11.63 -12.76
N ILE A 463 2.99 -11.97 -11.96
CA ILE A 463 3.10 -12.03 -10.49
C ILE A 463 4.08 -13.13 -10.06
N ALA A 464 4.10 -14.28 -10.73
CA ALA A 464 5.06 -15.35 -10.44
C ALA A 464 6.53 -14.97 -10.70
N LYS A 465 6.80 -13.90 -11.48
CA LYS A 465 8.14 -13.38 -11.77
C LYS A 465 8.48 -12.13 -10.97
N ALA A 466 7.52 -11.57 -10.29
CA ALA A 466 7.61 -10.33 -9.55
C ALA A 466 8.08 -10.55 -8.11
#